data_a06ddf3f276eef6697e430d74a5788ad
#
_entry.id   a06ddf3f276eef6697e430d74a5788ad
#
_cell.length_a   1.000
_cell.length_b   1.000
_cell.length_c   1.000
_cell.angle_alpha   90.00
_cell.angle_beta   90.00
_cell.angle_gamma   90.00
#
_symmetry.space_group_name_H-M   'P 1'
#
loop_
_entity.id
_entity.type
_entity.pdbx_description
1 polymer ?
#
loop_
_entity_poly.entity_id
_entity_poly.type
_entity_poly.pdbx_seq_one_letter_code
_entity_poly.pdbx_strand_id
1 'polypeptide(L)'
;MFSQEKYLKALNYAAKVHGEQKTPKGLPYITHLTSVAMEMMHACEQGEVKLEDADFAIQIALLHDVLEDTNATISELIEEFGDEIASGVEALTKDPSIESKKQQMAENINRLLTQSYAVQCVKLADRITNLQKPPESWDNEKVYNYFQESKFILSCLKNANPFLSKRLEDKINNYRIYIK
;
A
#
# COMPACT_ATOMS: atom_id res chain seq x y z
N MET A 1 -10.09 -4.10 19.35
CA MET A 1 -9.01 -5.12 19.54
C MET A 1 -8.84 -5.79 18.19
N PHE A 2 -7.63 -5.94 17.69
CA PHE A 2 -7.39 -6.60 16.40
C PHE A 2 -7.68 -8.09 16.49
N SER A 3 -8.30 -8.66 15.43
CA SER A 3 -8.51 -10.10 15.33
C SER A 3 -7.25 -10.77 14.76
N GLN A 4 -6.63 -11.61 15.58
CA GLN A 4 -5.49 -12.42 15.15
C GLN A 4 -5.89 -13.38 14.02
N GLU A 5 -7.09 -13.91 14.05
CA GLU A 5 -7.62 -14.85 13.05
C GLU A 5 -7.72 -14.18 11.68
N LYS A 6 -8.29 -12.96 11.62
CA LYS A 6 -8.38 -12.18 10.38
C LYS A 6 -7.00 -11.80 9.85
N TYR A 7 -6.11 -11.36 10.74
CA TYR A 7 -4.72 -11.06 10.38
C TYR A 7 -4.02 -12.28 9.77
N LEU A 8 -4.07 -13.41 10.46
CA LEU A 8 -3.41 -14.64 10.00
C LEU A 8 -4.04 -15.18 8.70
N LYS A 9 -5.35 -15.06 8.53
CA LYS A 9 -6.02 -15.45 7.27
C LYS A 9 -5.46 -14.65 6.09
N ALA A 10 -5.42 -13.31 6.19
CA ALA A 10 -4.89 -12.45 5.14
C ALA A 10 -3.39 -12.67 4.91
N LEU A 11 -2.60 -12.77 5.98
CA LEU A 11 -1.17 -13.01 5.91
C LEU A 11 -0.83 -14.34 5.21
N ASN A 12 -1.49 -15.42 5.60
CA ASN A 12 -1.24 -16.75 5.04
C ASN A 12 -1.65 -16.84 3.57
N TYR A 13 -2.78 -16.21 3.21
CA TYR A 13 -3.21 -16.11 1.82
C TYR A 13 -2.19 -15.34 0.98
N ALA A 14 -1.81 -14.13 1.41
CA ALA A 14 -0.83 -13.30 0.72
C ALA A 14 0.52 -14.03 0.58
N ALA A 15 1.03 -14.66 1.65
CA ALA A 15 2.26 -15.43 1.61
C ALA A 15 2.20 -16.58 0.59
N LYS A 16 1.06 -17.28 0.50
CA LYS A 16 0.84 -18.37 -0.44
C LYS A 16 0.85 -17.89 -1.90
N VAL A 17 0.12 -16.81 -2.21
CA VAL A 17 -0.02 -16.36 -3.62
C VAL A 17 1.20 -15.61 -4.12
N HIS A 18 1.93 -14.86 -3.26
CA HIS A 18 3.21 -14.24 -3.62
C HIS A 18 4.37 -15.26 -3.71
N GLY A 19 4.29 -16.39 -3.00
CA GLY A 19 5.26 -17.49 -3.09
C GLY A 19 6.71 -17.02 -2.95
N GLU A 20 7.53 -17.28 -3.98
CA GLU A 20 8.96 -16.94 -4.02
C GLU A 20 9.27 -15.50 -4.46
N GLN A 21 8.25 -14.65 -4.64
CA GLN A 21 8.45 -13.25 -5.01
C GLN A 21 9.33 -12.53 -3.97
N LYS A 22 10.20 -11.64 -4.46
CA LYS A 22 11.12 -10.88 -3.63
C LYS A 22 10.96 -9.39 -3.83
N THR A 23 11.21 -8.67 -2.75
CA THR A 23 11.36 -7.21 -2.80
C THR A 23 12.60 -6.84 -3.64
N PRO A 24 12.74 -5.57 -4.08
CA PRO A 24 13.96 -5.10 -4.78
C PRO A 24 15.25 -5.31 -3.99
N LYS A 25 15.18 -5.54 -2.69
CA LYS A 25 16.32 -5.85 -1.80
C LYS A 25 16.58 -7.36 -1.63
N GLY A 26 15.85 -8.22 -2.34
CA GLY A 26 16.01 -9.67 -2.29
C GLY A 26 15.36 -10.37 -1.10
N LEU A 27 14.58 -9.66 -0.26
CA LEU A 27 13.83 -10.25 0.85
C LEU A 27 12.52 -10.86 0.35
N PRO A 28 11.95 -11.88 1.03
CA PRO A 28 10.62 -12.38 0.72
C PRO A 28 9.58 -11.24 0.69
N TYR A 29 8.68 -11.23 -0.31
CA TYR A 29 7.75 -10.12 -0.52
C TYR A 29 6.82 -9.87 0.67
N ILE A 30 6.49 -10.93 1.42
CA ILE A 30 5.68 -10.84 2.63
C ILE A 30 6.25 -9.85 3.66
N THR A 31 7.57 -9.59 3.66
CA THR A 31 8.19 -8.59 4.54
C THR A 31 7.74 -7.17 4.22
N HIS A 32 7.42 -6.87 2.94
CA HIS A 32 6.82 -5.60 2.54
C HIS A 32 5.38 -5.52 3.07
N LEU A 33 4.55 -6.51 2.80
CA LEU A 33 3.14 -6.53 3.19
C LEU A 33 2.96 -6.40 4.72
N THR A 34 3.76 -7.13 5.50
CA THR A 34 3.74 -7.01 6.97
C THR A 34 4.22 -5.64 7.47
N SER A 35 5.15 -4.99 6.75
CA SER A 35 5.60 -3.63 7.08
C SER A 35 4.50 -2.60 6.80
N VAL A 36 3.72 -2.76 5.73
CA VAL A 36 2.55 -1.90 5.44
C VAL A 36 1.48 -2.11 6.51
N ALA A 37 1.20 -3.36 6.89
CA ALA A 37 0.27 -3.67 7.98
C ALA A 37 0.72 -3.08 9.32
N MET A 38 2.03 -3.07 9.62
CA MET A 38 2.59 -2.44 10.82
C MET A 38 2.36 -0.92 10.82
N GLU A 39 2.53 -0.22 9.69
CA GLU A 39 2.22 1.21 9.59
C GLU A 39 0.71 1.47 9.85
N MET A 40 -0.16 0.59 9.36
CA MET A 40 -1.61 0.68 9.64
C MET A 40 -1.92 0.45 11.12
N MET A 41 -1.33 -0.56 11.76
CA MET A 41 -1.48 -0.79 13.20
C MET A 41 -1.02 0.41 14.01
N HIS A 42 0.11 1.03 13.63
CA HIS A 42 0.61 2.23 14.29
C HIS A 42 -0.36 3.41 14.14
N ALA A 43 -0.95 3.61 12.96
CA ALA A 43 -1.99 4.63 12.77
C ALA A 43 -3.24 4.39 13.65
N CYS A 44 -3.64 3.12 13.80
CA CYS A 44 -4.74 2.75 14.71
C CYS A 44 -4.43 3.02 16.18
N GLU A 45 -3.19 2.75 16.60
CA GLU A 45 -2.72 3.03 17.98
C GLU A 45 -2.76 4.53 18.30
N GLN A 46 -2.48 5.39 17.32
CA GLN A 46 -2.59 6.83 17.48
C GLN A 46 -4.04 7.34 17.53
N GLY A 47 -5.03 6.45 17.46
CA GLY A 47 -6.46 6.77 17.53
C GLY A 47 -7.02 7.48 16.29
N GLU A 48 -6.30 7.45 15.18
CA GLU A 48 -6.62 8.15 13.93
C GLU A 48 -7.40 7.29 12.93
N VAL A 49 -7.45 5.96 13.17
CA VAL A 49 -8.31 5.01 12.45
C VAL A 49 -9.27 4.41 13.48
N LYS A 50 -10.56 4.39 13.17
CA LYS A 50 -11.56 3.80 14.08
C LYS A 50 -11.24 2.32 14.30
N LEU A 51 -11.36 1.86 15.54
CA LEU A 51 -11.08 0.46 15.90
C LEU A 51 -11.97 -0.53 15.14
N GLU A 52 -13.20 -0.17 14.80
CA GLU A 52 -14.11 -0.97 13.97
C GLU A 52 -13.60 -1.19 12.54
N ASP A 53 -12.83 -0.26 12.01
CA ASP A 53 -12.24 -0.30 10.67
C ASP A 53 -10.82 -0.90 10.65
N ALA A 54 -10.24 -1.14 11.83
CA ALA A 54 -8.83 -1.53 11.94
C ALA A 54 -8.56 -2.92 11.33
N ASP A 55 -9.42 -3.91 11.61
CA ASP A 55 -9.28 -5.25 11.02
C ASP A 55 -9.42 -5.21 9.50
N PHE A 56 -10.35 -4.40 8.99
CA PHE A 56 -10.55 -4.16 7.56
C PHE A 56 -9.29 -3.57 6.93
N ALA A 57 -8.80 -2.46 7.50
CA ALA A 57 -7.62 -1.76 6.99
C ALA A 57 -6.35 -2.63 6.99
N ILE A 58 -6.15 -3.45 8.04
CA ILE A 58 -4.99 -4.34 8.16
C ILE A 58 -5.08 -5.50 7.18
N GLN A 59 -6.26 -6.09 6.98
CA GLN A 59 -6.42 -7.13 5.95
C GLN A 59 -6.12 -6.58 4.55
N ILE A 60 -6.63 -5.39 4.21
CA ILE A 60 -6.32 -4.75 2.92
C ILE A 60 -4.81 -4.46 2.82
N ALA A 61 -4.16 -3.99 3.89
CA ALA A 61 -2.72 -3.75 3.88
C ALA A 61 -1.90 -5.02 3.60
N LEU A 62 -2.33 -6.18 4.09
CA LEU A 62 -1.68 -7.47 3.80
C LEU A 62 -1.97 -7.99 2.38
N LEU A 63 -3.07 -7.57 1.77
CA LEU A 63 -3.56 -8.07 0.48
C LEU A 63 -3.36 -7.09 -0.68
N HIS A 64 -2.89 -5.86 -0.42
CA HIS A 64 -2.99 -4.74 -1.37
C HIS A 64 -2.33 -4.96 -2.73
N ASP A 65 -1.27 -5.76 -2.80
CA ASP A 65 -0.53 -6.07 -4.02
C ASP A 65 -0.91 -7.42 -4.64
N VAL A 66 -1.82 -8.18 -4.02
CA VAL A 66 -2.16 -9.54 -4.47
C VAL A 66 -2.69 -9.56 -5.91
N LEU A 67 -3.58 -8.63 -6.27
CA LEU A 67 -4.12 -8.55 -7.65
C LEU A 67 -3.14 -7.92 -8.63
N GLU A 68 -2.22 -7.06 -8.19
CA GLU A 68 -1.24 -6.40 -9.06
C GLU A 68 -0.08 -7.33 -9.40
N ASP A 69 0.38 -8.14 -8.44
CA ASP A 69 1.67 -8.82 -8.48
C ASP A 69 1.58 -10.35 -8.58
N THR A 70 0.37 -10.94 -8.49
CA THR A 70 0.18 -12.39 -8.51
C THR A 70 -0.86 -12.83 -9.54
N ASN A 71 -1.13 -14.13 -9.61
CA ASN A 71 -2.19 -14.69 -10.46
C ASN A 71 -3.56 -14.76 -9.74
N ALA A 72 -3.67 -14.24 -8.52
CA ALA A 72 -4.93 -14.22 -7.80
C ALA A 72 -5.96 -13.34 -8.50
N THR A 73 -7.22 -13.75 -8.45
CA THR A 73 -8.33 -13.08 -9.11
C THR A 73 -9.22 -12.36 -8.10
N ILE A 74 -9.97 -11.36 -8.59
CA ILE A 74 -10.98 -10.68 -7.76
C ILE A 74 -12.03 -11.66 -7.23
N SER A 75 -12.43 -12.66 -8.01
CA SER A 75 -13.39 -13.67 -7.61
C SER A 75 -12.90 -14.52 -6.44
N GLU A 76 -11.62 -14.90 -6.44
CA GLU A 76 -11.00 -15.61 -5.31
C GLU A 76 -10.94 -14.73 -4.05
N LEU A 77 -10.65 -13.43 -4.19
CA LEU A 77 -10.67 -12.52 -3.06
C LEU A 77 -12.09 -12.34 -2.49
N ILE A 78 -13.11 -12.26 -3.35
CA ILE A 78 -14.52 -12.19 -2.92
C ILE A 78 -14.89 -13.46 -2.13
N GLU A 79 -14.56 -14.64 -2.65
CA GLU A 79 -14.85 -15.92 -2.00
C GLU A 79 -14.16 -16.03 -0.63
N GLU A 80 -12.91 -15.62 -0.55
CA GLU A 80 -12.10 -15.76 0.67
C GLU A 80 -12.36 -14.64 1.70
N PHE A 81 -12.52 -13.40 1.27
CA PHE A 81 -12.52 -12.23 2.16
C PHE A 81 -13.79 -11.38 2.09
N GLY A 82 -14.68 -11.65 1.15
CA GLY A 82 -15.90 -10.89 0.89
C GLY A 82 -15.69 -9.66 -0.01
N ASP A 83 -16.82 -9.14 -0.52
CA ASP A 83 -16.85 -8.05 -1.50
C ASP A 83 -16.13 -6.79 -1.03
N GLU A 84 -16.25 -6.44 0.25
CA GLU A 84 -15.73 -5.20 0.80
C GLU A 84 -14.19 -5.17 0.81
N ILE A 85 -13.55 -6.26 1.25
CA ILE A 85 -12.08 -6.42 1.21
C ILE A 85 -11.61 -6.46 -0.25
N ALA A 86 -12.26 -7.26 -1.09
CA ALA A 86 -11.89 -7.42 -2.49
C ALA A 86 -11.96 -6.08 -3.24
N SER A 87 -13.03 -5.30 -3.05
CA SER A 87 -13.17 -3.95 -3.63
C SER A 87 -12.08 -2.99 -3.17
N GLY A 88 -11.69 -3.04 -1.89
CA GLY A 88 -10.61 -2.23 -1.35
C GLY A 88 -9.25 -2.57 -1.98
N VAL A 89 -8.95 -3.85 -2.17
CA VAL A 89 -7.73 -4.33 -2.83
C VAL A 89 -7.74 -3.95 -4.32
N GLU A 90 -8.86 -4.14 -5.02
CA GLU A 90 -9.01 -3.74 -6.42
C GLU A 90 -8.78 -2.23 -6.60
N ALA A 91 -9.29 -1.41 -5.68
CA ALA A 91 -9.07 0.03 -5.75
C ALA A 91 -7.59 0.43 -5.60
N LEU A 92 -6.77 -0.35 -4.90
CA LEU A 92 -5.32 -0.13 -4.76
C LEU A 92 -4.53 -0.62 -5.97
N THR A 93 -5.06 -1.59 -6.71
CA THR A 93 -4.43 -2.22 -7.89
C THR A 93 -4.43 -1.24 -9.07
N LYS A 94 -3.30 -1.05 -9.73
CA LYS A 94 -3.21 -0.19 -10.93
C LYS A 94 -3.77 -0.90 -12.15
N ASP A 95 -4.37 -0.13 -13.05
CA ASP A 95 -4.87 -0.65 -14.34
C ASP A 95 -3.70 -0.87 -15.32
N PRO A 96 -3.36 -2.13 -15.65
CA PRO A 96 -2.26 -2.44 -16.55
C PRO A 96 -2.54 -2.04 -18.02
N SER A 97 -3.79 -1.73 -18.39
CA SER A 97 -4.14 -1.29 -19.74
C SER A 97 -3.70 0.16 -20.03
N ILE A 98 -3.39 0.93 -18.98
CA ILE A 98 -2.91 2.30 -19.10
C ILE A 98 -1.40 2.30 -19.28
N GLU A 99 -0.90 2.63 -20.47
CA GLU A 99 0.53 2.60 -20.81
C GLU A 99 1.38 3.60 -20.01
N SER A 100 0.87 4.81 -19.80
CA SER A 100 1.60 5.86 -19.08
C SER A 100 1.52 5.66 -17.58
N LYS A 101 2.67 5.41 -16.92
CA LYS A 101 2.75 5.27 -15.46
C LYS A 101 2.18 6.47 -14.70
N LYS A 102 2.34 7.67 -15.26
CA LYS A 102 1.78 8.90 -14.68
C LYS A 102 0.25 8.92 -14.75
N GLN A 103 -0.31 8.50 -15.90
CA GLN A 103 -1.76 8.40 -16.06
C GLN A 103 -2.34 7.27 -15.21
N GLN A 104 -1.66 6.14 -15.16
CA GLN A 104 -2.00 4.99 -14.31
C GLN A 104 -2.07 5.39 -12.82
N MET A 105 -1.09 6.17 -12.33
CA MET A 105 -1.10 6.68 -10.97
C MET A 105 -2.24 7.69 -10.76
N ALA A 106 -2.50 8.59 -11.71
CA ALA A 106 -3.56 9.56 -11.58
C ALA A 106 -4.95 8.90 -11.57
N GLU A 107 -5.17 7.88 -12.41
CA GLU A 107 -6.39 7.06 -12.41
C GLU A 107 -6.56 6.35 -11.07
N ASN A 108 -5.53 5.66 -10.61
CA ASN A 108 -5.55 4.93 -9.33
C ASN A 108 -5.90 5.88 -8.16
N ILE A 109 -5.30 7.06 -8.11
CA ILE A 109 -5.61 8.06 -7.07
C ILE A 109 -7.06 8.54 -7.17
N ASN A 110 -7.59 8.80 -8.38
CA ASN A 110 -8.98 9.20 -8.56
C ASN A 110 -9.96 8.14 -8.04
N ARG A 111 -9.67 6.87 -8.29
CA ARG A 111 -10.45 5.74 -7.78
C ARG A 111 -10.34 5.64 -6.24
N LEU A 112 -9.13 5.79 -5.67
CA LEU A 112 -8.91 5.78 -4.23
C LEU A 112 -9.67 6.90 -3.50
N LEU A 113 -9.80 8.08 -4.10
CA LEU A 113 -10.56 9.19 -3.52
C LEU A 113 -12.06 8.90 -3.36
N THR A 114 -12.59 7.89 -4.05
CA THR A 114 -13.98 7.42 -3.90
C THR A 114 -14.12 6.34 -2.83
N GLN A 115 -13.00 5.81 -2.31
CA GLN A 115 -12.98 4.75 -1.30
C GLN A 115 -13.01 5.31 0.13
N SER A 116 -13.22 4.43 1.10
CA SER A 116 -13.10 4.77 2.51
C SER A 116 -11.72 5.29 2.88
N TYR A 117 -11.62 6.07 3.95
CA TYR A 117 -10.32 6.53 4.46
C TYR A 117 -9.38 5.38 4.82
N ALA A 118 -9.91 4.23 5.26
CA ALA A 118 -9.10 3.05 5.56
C ALA A 118 -8.32 2.57 4.32
N VAL A 119 -8.96 2.48 3.16
CA VAL A 119 -8.30 2.11 1.88
C VAL A 119 -7.27 3.15 1.45
N GLN A 120 -7.62 4.45 1.55
CA GLN A 120 -6.69 5.55 1.25
C GLN A 120 -5.44 5.52 2.16
N CYS A 121 -5.62 5.20 3.45
CA CYS A 121 -4.54 5.04 4.42
C CYS A 121 -3.56 3.93 4.03
N VAL A 122 -4.05 2.81 3.47
CA VAL A 122 -3.16 1.74 2.98
C VAL A 122 -2.23 2.26 1.89
N LYS A 123 -2.70 3.12 0.97
CA LYS A 123 -1.83 3.75 -0.04
C LYS A 123 -0.75 4.64 0.56
N LEU A 124 -1.08 5.38 1.62
CA LEU A 124 -0.07 6.16 2.36
C LEU A 124 0.95 5.25 3.06
N ALA A 125 0.48 4.19 3.73
CA ALA A 125 1.32 3.24 4.45
C ALA A 125 2.26 2.46 3.50
N ASP A 126 1.76 2.02 2.34
CA ASP A 126 2.56 1.44 1.26
C ASP A 126 3.68 2.39 0.84
N ARG A 127 3.36 3.66 0.53
CA ARG A 127 4.37 4.63 0.11
C ARG A 127 5.39 4.94 1.21
N ILE A 128 4.98 5.02 2.48
CA ILE A 128 5.88 5.17 3.64
C ILE A 128 6.87 4.00 3.69
N THR A 129 6.38 2.78 3.55
CA THR A 129 7.18 1.55 3.57
C THR A 129 8.17 1.50 2.42
N ASN A 130 7.75 1.94 1.23
CA ASN A 130 8.57 1.93 0.01
C ASN A 130 9.63 3.05 -0.03
N LEU A 131 9.46 4.17 0.69
CA LEU A 131 10.44 5.27 0.74
C LEU A 131 11.64 4.94 1.63
N GLN A 132 12.41 3.94 1.21
CA GLN A 132 13.69 3.52 1.77
C GLN A 132 14.83 3.96 0.83
N LYS A 133 16.10 3.67 1.22
CA LYS A 133 17.24 3.82 0.30
C LYS A 133 16.90 3.12 -1.03
N PRO A 134 16.96 3.84 -2.18
CA PRO A 134 16.64 3.23 -3.47
C PRO A 134 17.60 2.08 -3.79
N PRO A 135 17.16 1.07 -4.57
CA PRO A 135 18.01 0.03 -5.08
C PRO A 135 19.15 0.61 -5.93
N GLU A 136 20.33 0.00 -5.90
CA GLU A 136 21.49 0.45 -6.67
C GLU A 136 21.28 0.37 -8.19
N SER A 137 20.33 -0.46 -8.63
CA SER A 137 19.92 -0.59 -10.04
C SER A 137 19.06 0.58 -10.55
N TRP A 138 18.62 1.51 -9.68
CA TRP A 138 17.84 2.65 -10.11
C TRP A 138 18.74 3.80 -10.55
N ASP A 139 18.47 4.35 -11.74
CA ASP A 139 19.08 5.59 -12.19
C ASP A 139 18.49 6.82 -11.48
N ASN A 140 19.14 7.97 -11.69
CA ASN A 140 18.73 9.22 -11.07
C ASN A 140 17.33 9.68 -11.50
N GLU A 141 16.94 9.41 -12.75
CA GLU A 141 15.64 9.75 -13.28
C GLU A 141 14.54 8.97 -12.56
N LYS A 142 14.72 7.66 -12.38
CA LYS A 142 13.79 6.80 -11.65
C LYS A 142 13.67 7.22 -10.18
N VAL A 143 14.78 7.55 -9.52
CA VAL A 143 14.79 8.06 -8.14
C VAL A 143 14.00 9.36 -8.03
N TYR A 144 14.23 10.31 -8.96
CA TYR A 144 13.53 11.58 -9.00
C TYR A 144 12.03 11.40 -9.29
N ASN A 145 11.66 10.57 -10.26
CA ASN A 145 10.27 10.30 -10.59
C ASN A 145 9.52 9.66 -9.41
N TYR A 146 10.16 8.74 -8.69
CA TYR A 146 9.61 8.12 -7.49
C TYR A 146 9.36 9.14 -6.36
N PHE A 147 10.29 10.07 -6.17
CA PHE A 147 10.11 11.20 -5.25
C PHE A 147 8.92 12.08 -5.64
N GLN A 148 8.79 12.46 -6.92
CA GLN A 148 7.67 13.30 -7.39
C GLN A 148 6.32 12.58 -7.25
N GLU A 149 6.28 11.30 -7.55
CA GLU A 149 5.10 10.44 -7.36
C GLU A 149 4.69 10.40 -5.88
N SER A 150 5.66 10.28 -4.96
CA SER A 150 5.38 10.29 -3.52
C SER A 150 4.77 11.61 -3.05
N LYS A 151 5.26 12.73 -3.57
CA LYS A 151 4.66 14.07 -3.32
C LYS A 151 3.25 14.18 -3.86
N PHE A 152 3.00 13.64 -5.06
CA PHE A 152 1.69 13.64 -5.66
C PHE A 152 0.68 12.83 -4.81
N ILE A 153 1.04 11.60 -4.40
CA ILE A 153 0.23 10.77 -3.51
C ILE A 153 -0.11 11.53 -2.22
N LEU A 154 0.90 12.11 -1.55
CA LEU A 154 0.67 12.89 -0.33
C LEU A 154 -0.28 14.08 -0.58
N SER A 155 -0.10 14.82 -1.66
CA SER A 155 -0.93 15.99 -1.96
C SER A 155 -2.41 15.64 -2.15
N CYS A 156 -2.69 14.45 -2.71
CA CYS A 156 -4.04 13.98 -2.97
C CYS A 156 -4.71 13.33 -1.74
N LEU A 157 -3.94 12.56 -0.96
CA LEU A 157 -4.47 11.71 0.12
C LEU A 157 -4.19 12.25 1.53
N LYS A 158 -3.61 13.44 1.68
CA LYS A 158 -3.20 14.00 2.99
C LYS A 158 -4.33 14.12 4.02
N ASN A 159 -5.57 14.18 3.58
CA ASN A 159 -6.73 14.30 4.46
C ASN A 159 -7.25 12.94 4.97
N ALA A 160 -6.74 11.82 4.44
CA ALA A 160 -7.18 10.50 4.84
C ALA A 160 -6.81 10.17 6.29
N ASN A 161 -5.59 10.55 6.69
CA ASN A 161 -5.10 10.34 8.06
C ASN A 161 -3.94 11.30 8.36
N PRO A 162 -4.04 12.20 9.35
CA PRO A 162 -3.00 13.18 9.69
C PRO A 162 -1.67 12.54 10.11
N PHE A 163 -1.71 11.45 10.89
CA PHE A 163 -0.51 10.75 11.34
C PHE A 163 0.28 10.16 10.17
N LEU A 164 -0.38 9.36 9.31
CA LEU A 164 0.28 8.77 8.13
C LEU A 164 0.75 9.84 7.14
N SER A 165 -0.01 10.92 6.98
CA SER A 165 0.39 12.05 6.12
C SER A 165 1.65 12.72 6.61
N LYS A 166 1.77 12.96 7.92
CA LYS A 166 2.99 13.50 8.51
C LYS A 166 4.18 12.55 8.36
N ARG A 167 3.97 11.26 8.60
CA ARG A 167 5.02 10.24 8.39
C ARG A 167 5.49 10.19 6.95
N LEU A 168 4.55 10.23 5.98
CA LEU A 168 4.93 10.26 4.56
C LEU A 168 5.68 11.53 4.20
N GLU A 169 5.29 12.69 4.72
CA GLU A 169 6.01 13.94 4.53
C GLU A 169 7.47 13.85 5.02
N ASP A 170 7.66 13.30 6.23
CA ASP A 170 9.00 13.11 6.80
C ASP A 170 9.84 12.13 5.97
N LYS A 171 9.24 11.04 5.48
CA LYS A 171 9.90 10.11 4.56
C LYS A 171 10.30 10.77 3.22
N ILE A 172 9.41 11.57 2.63
CA ILE A 172 9.70 12.34 1.41
C ILE A 172 10.86 13.31 1.63
N ASN A 173 10.86 14.02 2.75
CA ASN A 173 11.93 14.96 3.08
C ASN A 173 13.28 14.24 3.26
N ASN A 174 13.30 13.10 3.92
CA ASN A 174 14.51 12.29 4.10
C ASN A 174 15.00 11.65 2.79
N TYR A 175 14.07 11.33 1.86
CA TYR A 175 14.42 10.72 0.58
C TYR A 175 15.17 11.67 -0.37
N ARG A 176 15.13 12.99 -0.13
CA ARG A 176 15.83 14.01 -0.96
C ARG A 176 17.33 13.80 -1.05
N ILE A 177 17.95 13.17 -0.05
CA ILE A 177 19.41 12.90 -0.05
C ILE A 177 19.86 11.98 -1.18
N TYR A 178 18.91 11.23 -1.77
CA TYR A 178 19.18 10.30 -2.88
C TYR A 178 19.00 10.93 -4.26
N ILE A 179 18.49 12.16 -4.34
CA ILE A 179 18.31 12.88 -5.60
C ILE A 179 19.62 13.61 -5.92
N LYS A 180 20.23 13.25 -7.06
CA LYS A 180 21.47 13.85 -7.55
C LYS A 180 21.20 14.84 -8.68
#